data_ee26461c8f829aaa6e74a5b8acd58c0b
#
_entry.id   ee26461c8f829aaa6e74a5b8acd58c0b
#
_cell.length_a   1.000
_cell.length_b   1.000
_cell.length_c   1.000
_cell.angle_alpha   90.00
_cell.angle_beta   90.00
_cell.angle_gamma   90.00
#
_symmetry.space_group_name_H-M   'P 1'
#
loop_
_entity.id
_entity.type
_entity.pdbx_description
1 polymer ?
#
loop_
_entity_poly.entity_id
_entity_poly.type
_entity_poly.pdbx_seq_one_letter_code
_entity_poly.pdbx_strand_id
1 'polypeptide(L)'
;MTSISYNCPCCGQKTLESEHMFDICSVCGWEDDNVQFKDPNFRGGANFFSLNEYRKAFQDGKDVKKLQEEARLEYVNQVKAAYAIKIRTILKKRIDFGSSNYWTQENKKELIDFVMSNSFEFRRFRNETATAEENKLLDESTINFDNCKTPCKRKRDNSLFED
;
A
#
# COMPACT_ATOMS: atom_id res chain seq x y z
N MET A 1 3.19 35.65 -1.67
CA MET A 1 4.28 34.95 -0.95
C MET A 1 3.68 34.43 0.34
N THR A 2 3.43 33.17 0.47
CA THR A 2 2.95 32.54 1.71
C THR A 2 4.08 32.60 2.73
N SER A 3 3.83 33.22 3.87
CA SER A 3 4.82 33.33 4.95
C SER A 3 4.91 31.97 5.63
N ILE A 4 6.01 31.25 5.42
CA ILE A 4 6.36 30.04 6.20
C ILE A 4 6.44 30.45 7.67
N SER A 5 5.59 29.91 8.55
CA SER A 5 5.47 30.37 9.94
C SER A 5 5.67 29.30 10.99
N TYR A 6 5.65 28.00 10.65
CA TYR A 6 5.70 26.89 11.61
C TYR A 6 6.97 26.06 11.50
N ASN A 7 7.45 25.60 12.65
CA ASN A 7 8.60 24.73 12.71
C ASN A 7 8.21 23.29 12.37
N CYS A 8 8.99 22.65 11.50
CA CYS A 8 8.85 21.23 11.28
C CYS A 8 9.11 20.43 12.57
N PRO A 9 8.20 19.57 13.02
CA PRO A 9 8.40 18.80 14.25
C PRO A 9 9.56 17.80 14.15
N CYS A 10 10.00 17.43 12.95
CA CYS A 10 11.13 16.53 12.74
C CYS A 10 12.49 17.26 12.84
N CYS A 11 12.74 18.25 11.98
CA CYS A 11 14.04 18.92 11.88
C CYS A 11 14.15 20.27 12.58
N GLY A 12 13.04 20.81 13.09
CA GLY A 12 13.01 22.10 13.77
C GLY A 12 13.10 23.35 12.88
N GLN A 13 13.25 23.18 11.55
CA GLN A 13 13.35 24.29 10.61
C GLN A 13 11.97 24.88 10.31
N LYS A 14 11.90 26.21 10.08
CA LYS A 14 10.67 26.88 9.66
C LYS A 14 10.39 26.61 8.19
N THR A 15 9.59 25.61 7.91
CA THR A 15 9.33 25.11 6.55
C THR A 15 7.87 24.82 6.25
N LEU A 16 6.99 24.91 7.26
CA LEU A 16 5.57 24.59 7.12
C LEU A 16 4.74 25.87 7.00
N GLU A 17 3.72 25.83 6.15
CA GLU A 17 2.77 26.94 5.97
C GLU A 17 1.66 26.89 7.04
N SER A 18 1.32 25.70 7.52
CA SER A 18 0.29 25.44 8.53
C SER A 18 0.71 24.30 9.47
N GLU A 19 0.11 24.27 10.66
CA GLU A 19 0.33 23.16 11.62
C GLU A 19 -0.63 22.01 11.35
N HIS A 20 -0.09 20.80 11.31
CA HIS A 20 -0.86 19.53 11.27
C HIS A 20 -1.81 19.38 10.08
N MET A 21 -1.46 20.00 8.95
CA MET A 21 -2.24 20.00 7.73
C MET A 21 -1.60 19.20 6.59
N PHE A 22 -0.70 18.29 6.93
CA PHE A 22 0.01 17.44 5.97
C PHE A 22 0.97 18.18 5.04
N ASP A 23 1.43 19.35 5.43
CA ASP A 23 2.48 20.05 4.71
C ASP A 23 3.77 19.23 4.73
N ILE A 24 4.50 19.24 3.61
CA ILE A 24 5.75 18.49 3.49
C ILE A 24 6.93 19.43 3.74
N CYS A 25 7.73 19.12 4.75
CA CYS A 25 8.95 19.88 5.06
C CYS A 25 9.94 19.81 3.89
N SER A 26 10.30 20.97 3.35
CA SER A 26 11.27 21.08 2.24
C SER A 26 12.67 20.59 2.60
N VAL A 27 13.05 20.65 3.88
CA VAL A 27 14.37 20.25 4.39
C VAL A 27 14.47 18.75 4.60
N CYS A 28 13.61 18.16 5.44
CA CYS A 28 13.73 16.75 5.81
C CYS A 28 12.71 15.83 5.13
N GLY A 29 11.70 16.38 4.45
CA GLY A 29 10.66 15.57 3.79
C GLY A 29 9.60 15.00 4.74
N TRP A 30 9.59 15.40 6.01
CA TRP A 30 8.52 15.02 6.94
C TRP A 30 7.19 15.58 6.46
N GLU A 31 6.17 14.75 6.36
CA GLU A 31 4.78 15.15 6.16
C GLU A 31 4.13 15.40 7.53
N ASP A 32 3.60 16.61 7.77
CA ASP A 32 3.15 17.06 9.09
C ASP A 32 1.82 16.41 9.49
N ASP A 33 1.91 15.17 9.93
CA ASP A 33 0.80 14.33 10.34
C ASP A 33 0.45 14.56 11.83
N ASN A 34 -0.77 15.01 12.07
CA ASN A 34 -1.29 15.28 13.41
C ASN A 34 -1.32 14.04 14.32
N VAL A 35 -1.53 12.83 13.76
CA VAL A 35 -1.54 11.59 14.53
C VAL A 35 -0.13 11.27 15.03
N GLN A 36 0.85 11.32 14.11
CA GLN A 36 2.25 11.07 14.44
C GLN A 36 2.88 12.19 15.29
N PHE A 37 2.33 13.40 15.20
CA PHE A 37 2.73 14.48 16.09
C PHE A 37 2.26 14.24 17.53
N LYS A 38 1.00 13.81 17.73
CA LYS A 38 0.42 13.50 19.05
C LYS A 38 1.01 12.25 19.67
N ASP A 39 1.32 11.25 18.86
CA ASP A 39 2.05 10.04 19.28
C ASP A 39 3.33 9.91 18.47
N PRO A 40 4.45 10.46 18.96
CA PRO A 40 5.73 10.47 18.25
C PRO A 40 6.34 9.07 18.02
N ASN A 41 5.81 8.03 18.65
CA ASN A 41 6.22 6.64 18.44
C ASN A 41 5.32 5.89 17.46
N PHE A 42 4.19 6.49 17.05
CA PHE A 42 3.25 5.84 16.14
C PHE A 42 3.86 5.69 14.74
N ARG A 43 3.83 4.46 14.23
CA ARG A 43 4.11 4.12 12.82
C ARG A 43 2.80 3.95 12.04
N GLY A 44 2.82 4.24 10.77
CA GLY A 44 1.64 3.99 9.91
C GLY A 44 0.76 5.20 9.63
N GLY A 45 1.20 6.42 9.96
CA GLY A 45 0.62 7.69 9.51
C GLY A 45 0.99 8.04 8.06
N ALA A 46 1.08 9.32 7.76
CA ALA A 46 1.55 9.81 6.46
C ALA A 46 3.00 9.40 6.19
N ASN A 47 3.80 9.29 7.25
CA ASN A 47 5.19 8.85 7.17
C ASN A 47 5.34 7.37 7.53
N PHE A 48 6.29 6.68 6.89
CA PHE A 48 6.58 5.25 7.15
C PHE A 48 7.16 5.02 8.55
N PHE A 49 8.04 5.91 8.98
CA PHE A 49 8.66 5.87 10.29
C PHE A 49 7.91 6.75 11.27
N SER A 50 8.05 6.49 12.55
CA SER A 50 7.56 7.37 13.60
C SER A 50 8.32 8.71 13.62
N LEU A 51 7.74 9.75 14.20
CA LEU A 51 8.40 11.06 14.32
C LEU A 51 9.75 10.95 15.07
N ASN A 52 9.82 10.11 16.10
CA ASN A 52 11.07 9.94 16.86
C ASN A 52 12.15 9.24 16.04
N GLU A 53 11.80 8.25 15.21
CA GLU A 53 12.74 7.58 14.30
C GLU A 53 13.25 8.56 13.24
N TYR A 54 12.35 9.39 12.69
CA TYR A 54 12.73 10.44 11.73
C TYR A 54 13.69 11.46 12.34
N ARG A 55 13.37 11.99 13.54
CA ARG A 55 14.25 12.89 14.26
C ARG A 55 15.62 12.31 14.47
N LYS A 56 15.69 11.04 14.93
CA LYS A 56 16.94 10.36 15.15
C LYS A 56 17.73 10.21 13.85
N ALA A 57 17.10 9.75 12.77
CA ALA A 57 17.76 9.60 11.48
C ALA A 57 18.30 10.94 10.95
N PHE A 58 17.53 12.01 11.09
CA PHE A 58 17.94 13.35 10.70
C PHE A 58 19.15 13.86 11.54
N GLN A 59 19.11 13.67 12.86
CA GLN A 59 20.21 14.01 13.77
C GLN A 59 21.48 13.20 13.48
N ASP A 60 21.34 11.94 13.07
CA ASP A 60 22.44 11.07 12.65
C ASP A 60 23.01 11.45 11.26
N GLY A 61 22.50 12.52 10.63
CA GLY A 61 22.93 13.01 9.30
C GLY A 61 22.49 12.14 8.13
N LYS A 62 21.49 11.29 8.30
CA LYS A 62 20.95 10.44 7.23
C LYS A 62 20.04 11.24 6.31
N ASP A 63 20.02 10.87 5.03
CA ASP A 63 19.01 11.37 4.09
C ASP A 63 17.67 10.70 4.36
N VAL A 64 16.85 11.37 5.19
CA VAL A 64 15.56 10.84 5.62
C VAL A 64 14.53 10.76 4.49
N LYS A 65 14.65 11.61 3.45
CA LYS A 65 13.79 11.52 2.25
C LYS A 65 14.05 10.21 1.51
N LYS A 66 15.32 9.89 1.31
CA LYS A 66 15.74 8.65 0.66
C LYS A 66 15.31 7.43 1.46
N LEU A 67 15.52 7.44 2.78
CA LEU A 67 15.08 6.36 3.66
C LEU A 67 13.57 6.10 3.59
N GLN A 68 12.77 7.16 3.55
CA GLN A 68 11.32 7.03 3.41
C GLN A 68 10.92 6.41 2.07
N GLU A 69 11.54 6.84 0.99
CA GLU A 69 11.23 6.31 -0.34
C GLU A 69 11.65 4.84 -0.47
N GLU A 70 12.81 4.47 0.07
CA GLU A 70 13.27 3.08 0.13
C GLU A 70 12.30 2.19 0.92
N ALA A 71 11.89 2.63 2.12
CA ALA A 71 10.93 1.91 2.94
C ALA A 71 9.55 1.79 2.27
N ARG A 72 9.11 2.85 1.59
CA ARG A 72 7.88 2.83 0.80
C ARG A 72 7.94 1.82 -0.34
N LEU A 73 9.05 1.81 -1.07
CA LEU A 73 9.26 0.89 -2.19
C LEU A 73 9.27 -0.57 -1.69
N GLU A 74 9.98 -0.83 -0.60
CA GLU A 74 10.03 -2.15 0.02
C GLU A 74 8.64 -2.63 0.43
N TYR A 75 7.88 -1.79 1.14
CA TYR A 75 6.49 -2.10 1.51
C TYR A 75 5.62 -2.41 0.29
N VAL A 76 5.69 -1.58 -0.77
CA VAL A 76 4.94 -1.82 -2.01
C VAL A 76 5.31 -3.17 -2.63
N ASN A 77 6.59 -3.54 -2.62
CA ASN A 77 7.05 -4.83 -3.15
C ASN A 77 6.56 -6.01 -2.30
N GLN A 78 6.56 -5.86 -0.97
CA GLN A 78 6.01 -6.88 -0.05
C GLN A 78 4.51 -7.09 -0.30
N VAL A 79 3.73 -6.00 -0.41
CA VAL A 79 2.29 -6.08 -0.73
C VAL A 79 2.06 -6.76 -2.07
N LYS A 80 2.83 -6.41 -3.12
CA LYS A 80 2.75 -7.07 -4.43
C LYS A 80 3.01 -8.58 -4.33
N ALA A 81 4.05 -8.96 -3.61
CA ALA A 81 4.42 -10.36 -3.45
C ALA A 81 3.35 -11.14 -2.68
N ALA A 82 2.87 -10.62 -1.55
CA ALA A 82 1.82 -11.24 -0.75
C ALA A 82 0.52 -11.41 -1.58
N TYR A 83 0.13 -10.37 -2.33
CA TYR A 83 -1.03 -10.44 -3.22
C TYR A 83 -0.86 -11.52 -4.30
N ALA A 84 0.31 -11.56 -4.96
CA ALA A 84 0.58 -12.56 -6.00
C ALA A 84 0.52 -14.00 -5.44
N ILE A 85 1.04 -14.23 -4.24
CA ILE A 85 0.94 -15.54 -3.58
C ILE A 85 -0.53 -15.91 -3.32
N LYS A 86 -1.30 -15.00 -2.75
CA LYS A 86 -2.69 -15.24 -2.38
C LYS A 86 -3.56 -15.53 -3.62
N ILE A 87 -3.48 -14.69 -4.66
CA ILE A 87 -4.27 -14.92 -5.88
C ILE A 87 -3.85 -16.21 -6.59
N ARG A 88 -2.56 -16.54 -6.65
CA ARG A 88 -2.07 -17.81 -7.21
C ARG A 88 -2.58 -19.02 -6.44
N THR A 89 -2.67 -18.91 -5.12
CA THR A 89 -3.27 -19.96 -4.29
C THR A 89 -4.74 -20.20 -4.64
N ILE A 90 -5.51 -19.12 -4.85
CA ILE A 90 -6.91 -19.25 -5.29
C ILE A 90 -7.00 -19.84 -6.71
N LEU A 91 -6.14 -19.39 -7.64
CA LEU A 91 -6.11 -19.91 -9.00
C LEU A 91 -5.75 -21.40 -9.06
N LYS A 92 -4.83 -21.88 -8.20
CA LYS A 92 -4.45 -23.31 -8.10
C LYS A 92 -5.62 -24.20 -7.68
N LYS A 93 -6.56 -23.71 -6.86
CA LYS A 93 -7.75 -24.46 -6.49
C LYS A 93 -8.57 -24.91 -7.71
N ARG A 94 -8.51 -24.17 -8.82
CA ARG A 94 -9.12 -24.58 -10.09
C ARG A 94 -8.35 -25.73 -10.78
N ILE A 95 -7.02 -25.68 -10.73
CA ILE A 95 -6.14 -26.64 -11.42
C ILE A 95 -6.17 -28.00 -10.74
N ASP A 96 -6.26 -28.04 -9.41
CA ASP A 96 -6.20 -29.26 -8.60
C ASP A 96 -7.49 -30.10 -8.69
N PHE A 97 -8.60 -29.57 -9.21
CA PHE A 97 -9.86 -30.29 -9.40
C PHE A 97 -9.96 -31.02 -10.75
N GLY A 98 -8.85 -31.26 -11.43
CA GLY A 98 -8.65 -32.17 -12.58
C GLY A 98 -9.79 -32.26 -13.61
N SER A 99 -9.47 -32.11 -14.86
CA SER A 99 -10.21 -32.51 -16.08
C SER A 99 -11.55 -31.84 -16.42
N SER A 100 -12.21 -31.11 -15.59
CA SER A 100 -13.35 -30.29 -16.02
C SER A 100 -13.14 -28.81 -15.65
N ASN A 101 -13.20 -27.94 -16.63
CA ASN A 101 -12.95 -26.51 -16.59
C ASN A 101 -13.92 -25.68 -15.72
N TYR A 102 -14.35 -26.18 -14.57
CA TYR A 102 -15.36 -25.52 -13.78
C TYR A 102 -14.83 -25.01 -12.45
N TRP A 103 -14.87 -23.68 -12.30
CA TRP A 103 -14.85 -23.06 -11.00
C TRP A 103 -16.07 -23.52 -10.19
N THR A 104 -15.88 -24.04 -8.99
CA THR A 104 -17.01 -24.22 -8.08
C THR A 104 -17.59 -22.87 -7.72
N GLN A 105 -18.86 -22.79 -7.33
CA GLN A 105 -19.47 -21.53 -6.90
C GLN A 105 -18.76 -20.93 -5.71
N GLU A 106 -18.25 -21.76 -4.81
CA GLU A 106 -17.48 -21.36 -3.64
C GLU A 106 -16.14 -20.72 -4.03
N ASN A 107 -15.36 -21.37 -4.92
CA ASN A 107 -14.08 -20.84 -5.39
C ASN A 107 -14.25 -19.55 -6.21
N LYS A 108 -15.34 -19.44 -6.98
CA LYS A 108 -15.70 -18.19 -7.67
C LYS A 108 -15.97 -17.08 -6.67
N LYS A 109 -16.75 -17.37 -5.63
CA LYS A 109 -17.06 -16.40 -4.59
C LYS A 109 -15.79 -15.94 -3.88
N GLU A 110 -14.92 -16.87 -3.49
CA GLU A 110 -13.63 -16.53 -2.86
C GLU A 110 -12.79 -15.60 -3.75
N LEU A 111 -12.70 -15.88 -5.05
CA LEU A 111 -11.99 -15.03 -5.99
C LEU A 111 -12.61 -13.65 -6.11
N ILE A 112 -13.95 -13.59 -6.23
CA ILE A 112 -14.67 -12.33 -6.33
C ILE A 112 -14.45 -11.48 -5.07
N ASP A 113 -14.66 -12.06 -3.90
CA ASP A 113 -14.54 -11.36 -2.62
C ASP A 113 -13.11 -10.84 -2.43
N PHE A 114 -12.09 -11.66 -2.76
CA PHE A 114 -10.70 -11.25 -2.68
C PHE A 114 -10.36 -10.11 -3.64
N VAL A 115 -10.79 -10.22 -4.91
CA VAL A 115 -10.52 -9.20 -5.94
C VAL A 115 -11.25 -7.89 -5.63
N MET A 116 -12.51 -7.97 -5.18
CA MET A 116 -13.30 -6.78 -4.84
C MET A 116 -12.73 -6.03 -3.64
N SER A 117 -12.24 -6.77 -2.64
CA SER A 117 -11.59 -6.18 -1.46
C SER A 117 -10.23 -5.55 -1.79
N ASN A 118 -9.57 -5.98 -2.87
CA ASN A 118 -8.21 -5.59 -3.23
C ASN A 118 -8.10 -5.14 -4.70
N SER A 119 -9.05 -4.34 -5.17
CA SER A 119 -9.19 -4.01 -6.61
C SER A 119 -8.00 -3.28 -7.22
N PHE A 120 -7.26 -2.50 -6.42
CA PHE A 120 -6.05 -1.80 -6.87
C PHE A 120 -4.89 -2.78 -7.09
N GLU A 121 -4.62 -3.65 -6.13
CA GLU A 121 -3.60 -4.69 -6.19
C GLU A 121 -3.92 -5.71 -7.29
N PHE A 122 -5.20 -6.01 -7.53
CA PHE A 122 -5.63 -6.87 -8.61
C PHE A 122 -5.24 -6.31 -9.99
N ARG A 123 -5.54 -5.02 -10.24
CA ARG A 123 -5.14 -4.38 -11.50
C ARG A 123 -3.62 -4.36 -11.67
N ARG A 124 -2.89 -4.07 -10.59
CA ARG A 124 -1.44 -4.10 -10.60
C ARG A 124 -0.91 -5.50 -10.87
N PHE A 125 -1.47 -6.53 -10.22
CA PHE A 125 -1.10 -7.92 -10.46
C PHE A 125 -1.28 -8.31 -11.92
N ARG A 126 -2.43 -8.03 -12.51
CA ARG A 126 -2.71 -8.35 -13.92
C ARG A 126 -1.73 -7.68 -14.89
N ASN A 127 -1.37 -6.44 -14.63
CA ASN A 127 -0.57 -5.65 -15.56
C ASN A 127 0.95 -5.86 -15.40
N GLU A 128 1.41 -6.11 -14.18
CA GLU A 128 2.84 -6.10 -13.87
C GLU A 128 3.40 -7.48 -13.49
N THR A 129 2.57 -8.42 -13.05
CA THR A 129 3.02 -9.65 -12.38
C THR A 129 2.45 -10.92 -12.97
N ALA A 130 1.20 -10.90 -13.43
CA ALA A 130 0.51 -12.09 -13.93
C ALA A 130 1.11 -12.59 -15.24
N THR A 131 1.24 -13.92 -15.37
CA THR A 131 1.57 -14.55 -16.65
C THR A 131 0.39 -14.50 -17.64
N ALA A 132 0.66 -14.75 -18.91
CA ALA A 132 -0.41 -14.84 -19.92
C ALA A 132 -1.45 -15.92 -19.58
N GLU A 133 -0.99 -17.07 -19.02
CA GLU A 133 -1.85 -18.16 -18.59
C GLU A 133 -2.71 -17.76 -17.38
N GLU A 134 -2.13 -17.10 -16.37
CA GLU A 134 -2.87 -16.58 -15.21
C GLU A 134 -3.93 -15.57 -15.64
N ASN A 135 -3.62 -14.66 -16.55
CA ASN A 135 -4.58 -13.72 -17.12
C ASN A 135 -5.71 -14.43 -17.87
N LYS A 136 -5.39 -15.44 -18.67
CA LYS A 136 -6.39 -16.28 -19.35
C LYS A 136 -7.32 -16.96 -18.35
N LEU A 137 -6.79 -17.54 -17.28
CA LEU A 137 -7.59 -18.17 -16.22
C LEU A 137 -8.53 -17.17 -15.53
N LEU A 138 -8.08 -15.95 -15.30
CA LEU A 138 -8.89 -14.88 -14.73
C LEU A 138 -10.01 -14.46 -15.68
N ASP A 139 -9.75 -14.34 -16.98
CA ASP A 139 -10.75 -14.01 -18.00
C ASP A 139 -11.81 -15.11 -18.14
N GLU A 140 -11.39 -16.38 -18.11
CA GLU A 140 -12.29 -17.54 -18.17
C GLU A 140 -13.17 -17.71 -16.92
N SER A 141 -12.82 -17.05 -15.81
CA SER A 141 -13.66 -17.07 -14.60
C SER A 141 -15.05 -16.44 -14.81
N THR A 142 -15.28 -15.79 -15.94
CA THR A 142 -16.52 -15.05 -16.29
C THR A 142 -16.85 -13.92 -15.29
N ILE A 143 -15.89 -13.50 -14.51
CA ILE A 143 -16.04 -12.39 -13.57
C ILE A 143 -15.73 -11.11 -14.35
N ASN A 144 -16.74 -10.24 -14.50
CA ASN A 144 -16.53 -8.94 -15.11
C ASN A 144 -15.88 -7.99 -14.11
N PHE A 145 -14.55 -7.92 -14.15
CA PHE A 145 -13.76 -7.06 -13.27
C PHE A 145 -13.78 -5.57 -13.69
N ASP A 146 -14.32 -5.24 -14.87
CA ASP A 146 -14.34 -3.86 -15.38
C ASP A 146 -15.31 -2.98 -14.59
N ASN A 147 -16.28 -3.57 -13.90
CA ASN A 147 -17.20 -2.86 -13.00
C ASN A 147 -16.58 -2.51 -11.63
N CYS A 148 -15.35 -2.88 -11.37
CA CYS A 148 -14.62 -2.56 -10.14
C CYS A 148 -14.19 -1.07 -10.13
N LYS A 149 -15.13 -0.15 -10.37
CA LYS A 149 -14.92 1.31 -10.43
C LYS A 149 -15.07 2.02 -9.08
N THR A 150 -15.12 1.29 -7.98
CA THR A 150 -15.13 1.95 -6.66
C THR A 150 -13.78 2.62 -6.42
N PRO A 151 -13.78 3.94 -6.15
CA PRO A 151 -12.55 4.62 -5.74
C PRO A 151 -12.09 3.97 -4.44
N CYS A 152 -10.91 3.35 -4.49
CA CYS A 152 -10.32 2.70 -3.35
C CYS A 152 -10.07 3.75 -2.25
N LYS A 153 -10.93 3.81 -1.25
CA LYS A 153 -10.55 4.43 0.02
C LYS A 153 -9.37 3.60 0.53
N ARG A 154 -8.19 4.20 0.59
CA ARG A 154 -6.97 3.60 1.13
C ARG A 154 -7.21 3.22 2.60
N LYS A 155 -7.82 2.06 2.84
CA LYS A 155 -7.62 1.36 4.09
C LYS A 155 -6.32 0.59 3.92
N ARG A 156 -5.31 0.90 4.70
CA ARG A 156 -4.14 0.01 4.86
C ARG A 156 -4.68 -1.25 5.50
N ASP A 157 -4.96 -2.25 4.69
CA ASP A 157 -5.41 -3.54 5.16
C ASP A 157 -4.16 -4.38 5.45
N ASN A 158 -3.84 -4.51 6.73
CA ASN A 158 -2.74 -5.37 7.18
C ASN A 158 -3.11 -6.86 7.12
N SER A 159 -4.37 -7.20 6.75
CA SER A 159 -4.86 -8.59 6.72
C SER A 159 -4.10 -9.50 5.73
N LEU A 160 -3.32 -8.94 4.81
CA LEU A 160 -2.48 -9.71 3.88
C LEU A 160 -1.28 -10.38 4.56
N PHE A 161 -0.97 -10.01 5.82
CA PHE A 161 0.19 -10.49 6.58
C PHE A 161 -0.19 -11.27 7.84
N GLU A 162 -1.48 -11.47 8.11
CA GLU A 162 -1.95 -12.33 9.19
C GLU A 162 -2.12 -13.75 8.64
N ASP A 163 -1.31 -14.68 9.17
CA ASP A 163 -1.40 -16.14 8.96
C ASP A 163 -2.55 -16.76 9.78
#